data_b36ec85d6e65f61f6c16a1d8140e4a4e
#
_entry.id   b36ec85d6e65f61f6c16a1d8140e4a4e
#
_cell.length_a   1.000
_cell.length_b   1.000
_cell.length_c   1.000
_cell.angle_alpha   90.00
_cell.angle_beta   90.00
_cell.angle_gamma   90.00
#
_symmetry.space_group_name_H-M   'P 1'
#
loop_
_entity.id
_entity.type
_entity.pdbx_description
1 polymer ?
#
loop_
_entity_poly.entity_id
_entity_poly.type
_entity_poly.pdbx_seq_one_letter_code
_entity_poly.pdbx_strand_id
1 'polypeptide(L)'
;MRFSFAHFNVIWHFQNYSNMNPSASGWINKFGSLVEKEQALYTDFTSHYRDLRSTGFVYGMNMEIPGFISPEYKLSEDEKAKINLLHALYGTYTLETNDNEFETFLEKIFEFYKVLEIAHFSLLSKILTGSKTSAQLEKLIETRVSLGDTLLNKTFNSVITNSLLFIDVLLFKCYLSDPKDIKAQAQLLEYLTINITYHALSSKEKNKNDERLALLFGSSLTFIKSDAQDFDGSYRQQLLEDRSEMENRYFLDVACLAVWEDKSLEYQESEFIFGLGKDLGLKEDYIKDSLENVQVFFMKNSSTIPFLKDNNLAVQFYENMSKMVNKLILRNSKRLQKELAESKELVYLISKSTLRDLTPEEKKKVQNQLIDIFKSIPSLAIFILPGGAVLLPIFIKLIPKLLPSSFDENRIEK
;
A
#
# COMPACT_ATOMS: atom_id res chain seq x y z
N MET A 1 -26.85 50.94 46.47
CA MET A 1 -25.88 50.01 45.87
C MET A 1 -26.63 48.84 45.22
N ARG A 2 -26.72 48.81 43.88
CA ARG A 2 -27.32 47.70 43.16
C ARG A 2 -26.16 46.88 42.58
N PHE A 3 -26.02 45.64 43.03
CA PHE A 3 -25.08 44.68 42.41
C PHE A 3 -25.74 44.02 41.23
N SER A 4 -25.16 44.24 40.03
CA SER A 4 -25.52 43.59 38.78
C SER A 4 -24.81 42.23 38.73
N PHE A 5 -25.56 41.14 38.71
CA PHE A 5 -25.05 39.78 38.43
C PHE A 5 -24.86 39.64 36.92
N ALA A 6 -23.61 39.65 36.47
CA ALA A 6 -23.28 39.27 35.11
C ALA A 6 -23.46 37.74 34.97
N HIS A 7 -24.40 37.34 34.12
CA HIS A 7 -24.55 35.95 33.68
C HIS A 7 -23.39 35.58 32.76
N PHE A 8 -22.45 34.79 33.23
CA PHE A 8 -21.51 34.10 32.37
C PHE A 8 -22.25 32.92 31.70
N ASN A 9 -22.66 33.10 30.45
CA ASN A 9 -23.06 32.01 29.59
C ASN A 9 -21.82 31.20 29.24
N VAL A 10 -21.52 30.15 29.96
CA VAL A 10 -20.56 29.12 29.56
C VAL A 10 -21.24 28.31 28.46
N ILE A 11 -20.92 28.64 27.20
CA ILE A 11 -21.32 27.82 26.05
C ILE A 11 -20.46 26.55 26.13
N TRP A 12 -21.03 25.49 26.65
CA TRP A 12 -20.47 24.14 26.51
C TRP A 12 -20.54 23.76 25.03
N HIS A 13 -19.42 23.88 24.32
CA HIS A 13 -19.26 23.16 23.06
C HIS A 13 -19.23 21.67 23.42
N PHE A 14 -20.38 21.02 23.30
CA PHE A 14 -20.39 19.56 23.19
C PHE A 14 -19.69 19.23 21.88
N GLN A 15 -18.41 18.89 21.93
CA GLN A 15 -17.77 18.16 20.86
C GLN A 15 -18.56 16.86 20.70
N ASN A 16 -19.33 16.75 19.63
CA ASN A 16 -19.98 15.50 19.24
C ASN A 16 -18.89 14.51 18.84
N TYR A 17 -18.32 13.81 19.80
CA TYR A 17 -17.42 12.71 19.53
C TYR A 17 -18.18 11.67 18.68
N SER A 18 -17.66 11.34 17.54
CA SER A 18 -18.16 10.21 16.77
C SER A 18 -17.57 8.96 17.38
N ASN A 19 -18.39 8.16 18.04
CA ASN A 19 -17.96 6.89 18.63
C ASN A 19 -17.72 5.87 17.51
N MET A 20 -16.65 6.08 16.72
CA MET A 20 -16.26 5.20 15.60
C MET A 20 -15.03 4.40 15.99
N ASN A 21 -15.15 3.06 15.92
CA ASN A 21 -14.08 2.14 16.21
C ASN A 21 -13.85 1.21 14.99
N PRO A 22 -12.81 1.44 14.18
CA PRO A 22 -12.53 0.62 12.98
C PRO A 22 -12.10 -0.82 13.27
N SER A 23 -11.92 -1.20 14.53
CA SER A 23 -11.69 -2.58 14.97
C SER A 23 -12.96 -3.31 15.40
N ALA A 24 -14.09 -2.61 15.48
CA ALA A 24 -15.40 -3.18 15.79
C ALA A 24 -16.27 -3.32 14.52
N SER A 25 -17.14 -4.32 14.50
CA SER A 25 -18.10 -4.49 13.40
C SER A 25 -19.07 -3.30 13.31
N GLY A 26 -19.43 -2.91 12.08
CA GLY A 26 -20.36 -1.81 11.80
C GLY A 26 -19.67 -0.44 11.64
N TRP A 27 -18.35 -0.38 11.67
CA TRP A 27 -17.62 0.90 11.55
C TRP A 27 -17.78 1.55 10.17
N ILE A 28 -17.90 0.75 9.10
CA ILE A 28 -18.13 1.28 7.74
C ILE A 28 -19.49 1.98 7.65
N ASN A 29 -20.55 1.40 8.21
CA ASN A 29 -21.86 2.05 8.25
C ASN A 29 -21.83 3.33 9.09
N LYS A 30 -21.05 3.33 10.17
CA LYS A 30 -20.85 4.53 10.98
C LYS A 30 -20.12 5.62 10.20
N PHE A 31 -19.08 5.24 9.44
CA PHE A 31 -18.38 6.16 8.53
C PHE A 31 -19.37 6.78 7.53
N GLY A 32 -20.21 5.97 6.87
CA GLY A 32 -21.25 6.44 5.95
C GLY A 32 -22.13 7.50 6.61
N SER A 33 -22.67 7.21 7.79
CA SER A 33 -23.50 8.17 8.54
C SER A 33 -22.81 9.48 8.92
N LEU A 34 -21.47 9.51 8.96
CA LEU A 34 -20.71 10.71 9.22
C LEU A 34 -20.45 11.49 7.93
N VAL A 35 -20.00 10.81 6.89
CA VAL A 35 -19.63 11.44 5.62
C VAL A 35 -20.82 12.01 4.86
N GLU A 36 -21.99 11.41 4.96
CA GLU A 36 -23.24 11.92 4.38
C GLU A 36 -23.71 13.25 4.96
N LYS A 37 -23.18 13.65 6.12
CA LYS A 37 -23.46 14.96 6.71
C LYS A 37 -22.59 16.08 6.12
N GLU A 38 -21.52 15.71 5.45
CA GLU A 38 -20.63 16.65 4.78
C GLU A 38 -21.22 17.00 3.40
N GLN A 39 -21.39 18.30 3.11
CA GLN A 39 -22.09 18.74 1.90
C GLN A 39 -21.33 18.51 0.60
N ALA A 40 -20.02 18.67 0.63
CA ALA A 40 -19.13 18.35 -0.48
C ALA A 40 -17.72 18.17 0.10
N LEU A 41 -17.16 16.97 0.03
CA LEU A 41 -15.84 16.70 0.56
C LEU A 41 -14.77 17.45 -0.23
N TYR A 42 -14.86 17.42 -1.57
CA TYR A 42 -13.84 17.97 -2.46
C TYR A 42 -14.46 18.59 -3.70
N THR A 43 -13.82 19.64 -4.23
CA THR A 43 -14.20 20.27 -5.50
C THR A 43 -13.54 19.63 -6.71
N ASP A 44 -12.37 19.01 -6.52
CA ASP A 44 -11.56 18.41 -7.57
C ASP A 44 -10.56 17.39 -6.99
N PHE A 45 -9.92 16.60 -7.86
CA PHE A 45 -8.92 15.61 -7.47
C PHE A 45 -7.66 16.22 -6.85
N THR A 46 -7.33 17.47 -7.16
CA THR A 46 -6.16 18.14 -6.58
C THR A 46 -6.37 18.42 -5.11
N SER A 47 -7.55 18.91 -4.72
CA SER A 47 -7.92 19.15 -3.32
C SER A 47 -8.00 17.83 -2.54
N HIS A 48 -8.60 16.81 -3.15
CA HIS A 48 -8.66 15.47 -2.55
C HIS A 48 -7.26 14.86 -2.32
N TYR A 49 -6.41 14.87 -3.33
CA TYR A 49 -5.04 14.37 -3.23
C TYR A 49 -4.23 15.11 -2.15
N ARG A 50 -4.35 16.44 -2.09
CA ARG A 50 -3.68 17.27 -1.07
C ARG A 50 -4.10 16.89 0.34
N ASP A 51 -5.38 16.63 0.57
CA ASP A 51 -5.88 16.20 1.87
C ASP A 51 -5.32 14.82 2.26
N LEU A 52 -5.38 13.83 1.35
CA LEU A 52 -4.81 12.50 1.57
C LEU A 52 -3.29 12.56 1.84
N ARG A 53 -2.58 13.47 1.17
CA ARG A 53 -1.15 13.71 1.42
C ARG A 53 -0.93 14.29 2.81
N SER A 54 -1.77 15.23 3.25
CA SER A 54 -1.66 15.87 4.56
C SER A 54 -1.88 14.91 5.73
N THR A 55 -2.76 13.90 5.58
CA THR A 55 -2.96 12.84 6.57
C THR A 55 -1.78 11.87 6.64
N GLY A 56 -0.90 11.90 5.63
CA GLY A 56 0.22 10.98 5.46
C GLY A 56 -0.14 9.68 4.74
N PHE A 57 -1.39 9.49 4.31
CA PHE A 57 -1.85 8.27 3.65
C PHE A 57 -1.06 7.97 2.36
N VAL A 58 -0.82 8.99 1.52
CA VAL A 58 0.00 8.88 0.30
C VAL A 58 1.43 8.43 0.61
N TYR A 59 1.96 8.84 1.75
CA TYR A 59 3.30 8.47 2.23
C TYR A 59 3.35 7.14 2.99
N GLY A 60 2.26 6.40 3.05
CA GLY A 60 2.19 5.13 3.79
C GLY A 60 2.25 5.29 5.31
N MET A 61 1.96 6.49 5.81
CA MET A 61 1.91 6.83 7.24
C MET A 61 0.59 7.51 7.56
N ASN A 62 -0.17 6.92 8.46
CA ASN A 62 -1.48 7.44 8.82
C ASN A 62 -1.39 8.24 10.12
N MET A 63 -0.90 9.48 10.01
CA MET A 63 -0.70 10.35 11.17
C MET A 63 -2.00 11.00 11.61
N GLU A 64 -2.82 11.42 10.65
CA GLU A 64 -4.10 12.06 10.88
C GLU A 64 -5.23 11.31 10.16
N ILE A 65 -6.46 11.68 10.45
CA ILE A 65 -7.68 11.18 9.82
C ILE A 65 -8.52 12.36 9.35
N PRO A 66 -9.52 12.16 8.48
CA PRO A 66 -10.39 13.25 8.02
C PRO A 66 -11.00 14.04 9.18
N GLY A 67 -11.02 15.37 9.06
CA GLY A 67 -11.38 16.28 10.13
C GLY A 67 -12.83 16.20 10.62
N PHE A 68 -13.73 15.60 9.82
CA PHE A 68 -15.13 15.37 10.24
C PHE A 68 -15.29 14.17 11.20
N ILE A 69 -14.22 13.40 11.42
CA ILE A 69 -14.21 12.27 12.33
C ILE A 69 -13.48 12.66 13.61
N SER A 70 -14.18 12.66 14.73
CA SER A 70 -13.62 12.95 16.06
C SER A 70 -13.76 11.69 16.94
N PRO A 71 -12.75 10.80 16.98
CA PRO A 71 -12.83 9.57 17.76
C PRO A 71 -12.76 9.86 19.26
N GLU A 72 -13.51 9.08 20.06
CA GLU A 72 -13.47 9.17 21.53
C GLU A 72 -12.15 8.65 22.10
N TYR A 73 -11.53 7.68 21.42
CA TYR A 73 -10.29 7.03 21.83
C TYR A 73 -9.17 7.29 20.83
N LYS A 74 -7.93 7.19 21.31
CA LYS A 74 -6.76 7.26 20.46
C LYS A 74 -6.74 6.04 19.51
N LEU A 75 -6.88 6.31 18.22
CA LEU A 75 -6.82 5.28 17.19
C LEU A 75 -5.38 4.78 17.01
N SER A 76 -5.26 3.48 16.77
CA SER A 76 -4.04 2.87 16.25
C SER A 76 -3.79 3.33 14.82
N GLU A 77 -2.59 3.09 14.30
CA GLU A 77 -2.28 3.46 12.93
C GLU A 77 -3.06 2.63 11.91
N ASP A 78 -3.24 1.32 12.16
CA ASP A 78 -4.06 0.46 11.31
C ASP A 78 -5.51 0.93 11.25
N GLU A 79 -6.07 1.39 12.38
CA GLU A 79 -7.41 1.97 12.43
C GLU A 79 -7.49 3.27 11.62
N LYS A 80 -6.47 4.13 11.70
CA LYS A 80 -6.39 5.34 10.87
C LYS A 80 -6.22 4.99 9.39
N ALA A 81 -5.40 3.99 9.05
CA ALA A 81 -5.21 3.53 7.68
C ALA A 81 -6.51 3.00 7.06
N LYS A 82 -7.33 2.27 7.82
CA LYS A 82 -8.66 1.80 7.38
C LYS A 82 -9.57 2.98 7.06
N ILE A 83 -9.62 3.98 7.95
CA ILE A 83 -10.41 5.19 7.75
C ILE A 83 -9.93 5.95 6.51
N ASN A 84 -8.62 6.17 6.40
CA ASN A 84 -8.03 6.94 5.31
C ASN A 84 -8.22 6.24 3.95
N LEU A 85 -8.08 4.91 3.90
CA LEU A 85 -8.36 4.15 2.69
C LEU A 85 -9.82 4.27 2.27
N LEU A 86 -10.77 4.05 3.19
CA LEU A 86 -12.20 4.16 2.88
C LEU A 86 -12.55 5.58 2.44
N HIS A 87 -12.00 6.59 3.12
CA HIS A 87 -12.19 8.00 2.77
C HIS A 87 -11.62 8.34 1.39
N ALA A 88 -10.41 7.86 1.07
CA ALA A 88 -9.79 8.06 -0.22
C ALA A 88 -10.62 7.46 -1.36
N LEU A 89 -11.14 6.25 -1.15
CA LEU A 89 -11.99 5.57 -2.12
C LEU A 89 -13.35 6.27 -2.28
N TYR A 90 -13.97 6.71 -1.19
CA TYR A 90 -15.24 7.45 -1.25
C TYR A 90 -15.09 8.82 -1.92
N GLY A 91 -14.04 9.58 -1.58
CA GLY A 91 -13.77 10.85 -2.25
C GLY A 91 -13.49 10.69 -3.74
N THR A 92 -12.80 9.60 -4.13
CA THR A 92 -12.62 9.25 -5.55
C THR A 92 -13.93 8.92 -6.24
N TYR A 93 -14.80 8.14 -5.58
CA TYR A 93 -16.13 7.80 -6.10
C TYR A 93 -16.97 9.06 -6.35
N THR A 94 -17.09 9.93 -5.37
CA THR A 94 -17.92 11.14 -5.49
C THR A 94 -17.43 12.08 -6.58
N LEU A 95 -16.11 12.21 -6.76
CA LEU A 95 -15.53 13.06 -7.80
C LEU A 95 -15.67 12.48 -9.21
N GLU A 96 -15.58 11.16 -9.37
CA GLU A 96 -15.71 10.51 -10.69
C GLU A 96 -17.19 10.38 -11.13
N THR A 97 -18.09 10.08 -10.19
CA THR A 97 -19.48 9.75 -10.54
C THR A 97 -20.44 10.91 -10.34
N ASN A 98 -20.05 11.96 -9.60
CA ASN A 98 -20.94 13.01 -9.09
C ASN A 98 -22.12 12.44 -8.28
N ASP A 99 -21.92 11.27 -7.65
CA ASP A 99 -22.90 10.58 -6.80
C ASP A 99 -22.37 10.52 -5.36
N ASN A 100 -23.21 10.84 -4.38
CA ASN A 100 -22.85 10.88 -2.96
C ASN A 100 -23.53 9.73 -2.17
N GLU A 101 -24.29 8.86 -2.83
CA GLU A 101 -25.00 7.77 -2.16
C GLU A 101 -24.01 6.70 -1.65
N PHE A 102 -23.92 6.59 -0.33
CA PHE A 102 -22.93 5.74 0.32
C PHE A 102 -23.17 4.24 0.04
N GLU A 103 -24.42 3.80 -0.03
CA GLU A 103 -24.75 2.40 -0.34
C GLU A 103 -24.33 2.03 -1.76
N THR A 104 -24.54 2.91 -2.74
CA THR A 104 -24.07 2.72 -4.13
C THR A 104 -22.53 2.65 -4.19
N PHE A 105 -21.85 3.49 -3.43
CA PHE A 105 -20.40 3.41 -3.27
C PHE A 105 -19.94 2.05 -2.72
N LEU A 106 -20.62 1.51 -1.67
CA LEU A 106 -20.28 0.20 -1.11
C LEU A 106 -20.43 -0.92 -2.14
N GLU A 107 -21.45 -0.88 -2.98
CA GLU A 107 -21.63 -1.85 -4.06
C GLU A 107 -20.50 -1.74 -5.08
N LYS A 108 -20.14 -0.53 -5.52
CA LYS A 108 -19.09 -0.29 -6.51
C LYS A 108 -17.73 -0.74 -6.03
N ILE A 109 -17.37 -0.44 -4.79
CA ILE A 109 -16.07 -0.84 -4.25
C ILE A 109 -15.99 -2.35 -4.05
N PHE A 110 -17.11 -2.99 -3.71
CA PHE A 110 -17.17 -4.43 -3.61
C PHE A 110 -16.96 -5.09 -4.98
N GLU A 111 -17.63 -4.61 -6.03
CA GLU A 111 -17.45 -5.05 -7.41
C GLU A 111 -16.02 -4.87 -7.88
N PHE A 112 -15.40 -3.71 -7.59
CA PHE A 112 -14.01 -3.41 -7.92
C PHE A 112 -13.05 -4.44 -7.34
N TYR A 113 -13.11 -4.69 -6.05
CA TYR A 113 -12.25 -5.67 -5.41
C TYR A 113 -12.51 -7.11 -5.88
N LYS A 114 -13.74 -7.41 -6.31
CA LYS A 114 -14.07 -8.70 -6.93
C LYS A 114 -13.38 -8.87 -8.28
N VAL A 115 -13.33 -7.81 -9.10
CA VAL A 115 -12.62 -7.82 -10.40
C VAL A 115 -11.11 -8.03 -10.22
N LEU A 116 -10.52 -7.49 -9.16
CA LEU A 116 -9.11 -7.73 -8.82
C LEU A 116 -8.84 -9.18 -8.35
N GLU A 117 -9.87 -10.06 -8.30
CA GLU A 117 -9.77 -11.47 -7.87
C GLU A 117 -9.08 -11.65 -6.52
N ILE A 118 -9.34 -10.76 -5.59
CA ILE A 118 -8.88 -10.91 -4.23
C ILE A 118 -9.53 -12.17 -3.66
N ALA A 119 -8.76 -13.20 -3.41
CA ALA A 119 -9.16 -14.61 -3.23
C ALA A 119 -10.29 -14.88 -2.21
N HIS A 120 -10.61 -13.95 -1.33
CA HIS A 120 -11.68 -14.09 -0.35
C HIS A 120 -13.09 -13.90 -0.93
N PHE A 121 -13.22 -13.28 -2.11
CA PHE A 121 -14.52 -13.00 -2.69
C PHE A 121 -15.23 -14.21 -3.29
N SER A 122 -14.49 -15.23 -3.74
CA SER A 122 -15.12 -16.43 -4.32
C SER A 122 -15.98 -17.22 -3.32
N LEU A 123 -15.66 -17.14 -2.03
CA LEU A 123 -16.44 -17.77 -0.96
C LEU A 123 -17.56 -16.87 -0.43
N LEU A 124 -17.46 -15.56 -0.64
CA LEU A 124 -18.40 -14.56 -0.13
C LEU A 124 -19.50 -14.19 -1.14
N SER A 125 -19.31 -14.55 -2.42
CA SER A 125 -20.14 -14.09 -3.53
C SER A 125 -21.59 -14.64 -3.58
N LYS A 126 -21.99 -15.49 -2.65
CA LYS A 126 -23.28 -16.19 -2.75
C LYS A 126 -24.51 -15.42 -2.25
N ILE A 127 -24.36 -14.36 -1.46
CA ILE A 127 -25.53 -13.61 -0.95
C ILE A 127 -25.14 -12.15 -0.66
N LEU A 128 -25.56 -11.23 -1.50
CA LEU A 128 -25.34 -9.79 -1.35
C LEU A 128 -26.66 -9.07 -1.13
N THR A 129 -26.89 -8.55 0.06
CA THR A 129 -27.88 -7.50 0.35
C THR A 129 -27.48 -6.71 1.60
N GLY A 130 -27.30 -5.40 1.46
CA GLY A 130 -27.22 -4.42 2.55
C GLY A 130 -26.11 -4.70 3.61
N SER A 131 -26.48 -4.89 4.86
CA SER A 131 -25.58 -5.04 6.00
C SER A 131 -24.53 -6.16 5.90
N LYS A 132 -24.71 -7.11 4.99
CA LYS A 132 -23.72 -8.16 4.70
C LYS A 132 -22.57 -7.65 3.83
N THR A 133 -22.84 -6.68 2.95
CA THR A 133 -21.82 -6.08 2.08
C THR A 133 -20.80 -5.28 2.90
N SER A 134 -21.27 -4.43 3.83
CA SER A 134 -20.38 -3.66 4.70
C SER A 134 -19.53 -4.54 5.60
N ALA A 135 -20.10 -5.61 6.20
CA ALA A 135 -19.32 -6.53 7.03
C ALA A 135 -18.25 -7.33 6.26
N GLN A 136 -18.50 -7.60 4.98
CA GLN A 136 -17.53 -8.24 4.10
C GLN A 136 -16.42 -7.27 3.69
N LEU A 137 -16.79 -6.03 3.39
CA LEU A 137 -15.84 -4.97 3.08
C LEU A 137 -14.95 -4.63 4.30
N GLU A 138 -15.48 -4.67 5.53
CA GLU A 138 -14.70 -4.52 6.76
C GLU A 138 -13.56 -5.53 6.82
N LYS A 139 -13.85 -6.81 6.56
CA LYS A 139 -12.83 -7.88 6.53
C LYS A 139 -11.81 -7.68 5.42
N LEU A 140 -12.25 -7.19 4.27
CA LEU A 140 -11.39 -6.92 3.14
C LEU A 140 -10.42 -5.78 3.46
N ILE A 141 -10.93 -4.65 3.93
CA ILE A 141 -10.12 -3.50 4.32
C ILE A 141 -9.17 -3.88 5.47
N GLU A 142 -9.63 -4.69 6.44
CA GLU A 142 -8.77 -5.27 7.46
C GLU A 142 -7.58 -6.02 6.85
N THR A 143 -7.85 -6.92 5.90
CA THR A 143 -6.79 -7.70 5.22
C THR A 143 -5.87 -6.79 4.42
N ARG A 144 -6.42 -5.77 3.79
CA ARG A 144 -5.68 -4.84 2.93
C ARG A 144 -4.72 -3.95 3.72
N VAL A 145 -5.15 -3.50 4.89
CA VAL A 145 -4.39 -2.59 5.76
C VAL A 145 -3.45 -3.33 6.70
N SER A 146 -3.76 -4.59 7.09
CA SER A 146 -2.96 -5.39 8.04
C SER A 146 -1.59 -5.81 7.48
N LEU A 147 -0.88 -4.90 6.83
CA LEU A 147 0.54 -5.05 6.49
C LEU A 147 1.46 -5.02 7.74
N GLY A 148 0.85 -4.88 8.90
CA GLY A 148 1.25 -5.53 10.14
C GLY A 148 2.34 -4.88 10.95
N ASP A 149 2.55 -3.54 10.94
CA ASP A 149 3.48 -2.93 11.88
C ASP A 149 2.84 -1.80 12.67
N THR A 150 2.95 -1.89 13.99
CA THR A 150 2.66 -0.77 14.88
C THR A 150 3.66 0.37 14.63
N LEU A 151 3.26 1.63 14.87
CA LEU A 151 4.13 2.83 14.74
C LEU A 151 5.51 2.67 15.39
N LEU A 152 5.61 1.87 16.45
CA LEU A 152 6.85 1.62 17.17
C LEU A 152 7.86 0.76 16.37
N ASN A 153 7.38 0.00 15.39
CA ASN A 153 8.20 -0.91 14.57
C ASN A 153 8.32 -0.45 13.11
N LYS A 154 7.74 0.72 12.76
CA LYS A 154 7.86 1.26 11.41
C LYS A 154 9.29 1.66 11.11
N THR A 155 9.71 1.24 9.94
CA THR A 155 10.94 1.67 9.30
C THR A 155 10.60 2.49 8.07
N PHE A 156 11.52 3.31 7.59
CA PHE A 156 11.35 4.08 6.36
C PHE A 156 10.84 3.20 5.19
N ASN A 157 11.29 1.99 5.11
CA ASN A 157 10.95 1.06 4.05
C ASN A 157 9.54 0.46 4.17
N SER A 158 9.04 0.27 5.40
CA SER A 158 7.63 -0.08 5.59
C SER A 158 6.72 1.08 5.18
N VAL A 159 7.19 2.31 5.31
CA VAL A 159 6.50 3.50 4.81
C VAL A 159 6.37 3.46 3.29
N ILE A 160 7.45 3.18 2.56
CA ILE A 160 7.38 3.03 1.09
C ILE A 160 6.42 1.89 0.70
N THR A 161 6.52 0.73 1.35
CA THR A 161 5.63 -0.41 1.06
C THR A 161 4.16 -0.09 1.37
N ASN A 162 3.90 0.65 2.45
CA ASN A 162 2.54 1.07 2.80
C ASN A 162 1.99 2.15 1.86
N SER A 163 2.87 2.97 1.25
CA SER A 163 2.41 3.93 0.24
C SER A 163 1.80 3.23 -0.99
N LEU A 164 2.18 1.97 -1.26
CA LEU A 164 1.57 1.16 -2.32
C LEU A 164 0.08 0.90 -2.10
N LEU A 165 -0.45 1.12 -0.90
CA LEU A 165 -1.89 1.06 -0.64
C LEU A 165 -2.67 2.12 -1.44
N PHE A 166 -2.02 3.23 -1.79
CA PHE A 166 -2.62 4.26 -2.63
C PHE A 166 -2.90 3.80 -4.07
N ILE A 167 -2.24 2.73 -4.52
CA ILE A 167 -2.52 2.11 -5.83
C ILE A 167 -3.99 1.66 -5.92
N ASP A 168 -4.61 1.21 -4.81
CA ASP A 168 -6.03 0.85 -4.81
C ASP A 168 -6.93 2.04 -5.17
N VAL A 169 -6.56 3.23 -4.71
CA VAL A 169 -7.30 4.48 -4.99
C VAL A 169 -7.19 4.83 -6.47
N LEU A 170 -5.98 4.73 -7.04
CA LEU A 170 -5.73 4.96 -8.46
C LEU A 170 -6.47 3.94 -9.34
N LEU A 171 -6.41 2.67 -8.97
CA LEU A 171 -7.12 1.59 -9.68
C LEU A 171 -8.63 1.73 -9.59
N PHE A 172 -9.15 2.16 -8.44
CA PHE A 172 -10.58 2.37 -8.30
C PHE A 172 -11.06 3.54 -9.17
N LYS A 173 -10.25 4.60 -9.28
CA LYS A 173 -10.51 5.68 -10.24
C LYS A 173 -10.58 5.16 -11.68
N CYS A 174 -9.60 4.35 -12.10
CA CYS A 174 -9.60 3.72 -13.43
C CYS A 174 -10.83 2.82 -13.62
N TYR A 175 -11.18 2.01 -12.61
CA TYR A 175 -12.35 1.13 -12.64
C TYR A 175 -13.66 1.89 -12.83
N LEU A 176 -13.83 3.03 -12.17
CA LEU A 176 -15.03 3.86 -12.31
C LEU A 176 -15.15 4.47 -13.70
N SER A 177 -14.02 4.81 -14.34
CA SER A 177 -13.99 5.37 -15.70
C SER A 177 -14.14 4.27 -16.77
N ASP A 178 -13.37 3.18 -16.68
CA ASP A 178 -13.46 1.99 -17.54
C ASP A 178 -13.08 0.73 -16.76
N PRO A 179 -14.05 -0.17 -16.48
CA PRO A 179 -13.79 -1.40 -15.71
C PRO A 179 -13.02 -2.48 -16.47
N LYS A 180 -12.64 -2.24 -17.75
CA LYS A 180 -11.88 -3.21 -18.54
C LYS A 180 -10.41 -3.21 -18.10
N ASP A 181 -9.79 -4.38 -18.20
CA ASP A 181 -8.34 -4.57 -18.02
C ASP A 181 -7.75 -4.08 -16.69
N ILE A 182 -8.57 -3.95 -15.64
CA ILE A 182 -8.14 -3.46 -14.31
C ILE A 182 -6.96 -4.26 -13.75
N LYS A 183 -6.88 -5.57 -14.04
CA LYS A 183 -5.72 -6.38 -13.62
C LYS A 183 -4.44 -5.98 -14.34
N ALA A 184 -4.51 -5.70 -15.64
CA ALA A 184 -3.36 -5.22 -16.40
C ALA A 184 -2.94 -3.82 -15.91
N GLN A 185 -3.90 -2.94 -15.61
CA GLN A 185 -3.64 -1.64 -15.00
C GLN A 185 -2.99 -1.78 -13.61
N ALA A 186 -3.46 -2.71 -12.78
CA ALA A 186 -2.86 -2.98 -11.48
C ALA A 186 -1.39 -3.39 -11.60
N GLN A 187 -1.09 -4.33 -12.53
CA GLN A 187 0.28 -4.76 -12.80
C GLN A 187 1.15 -3.61 -13.31
N LEU A 188 0.59 -2.75 -14.16
CA LEU A 188 1.32 -1.60 -14.71
C LEU A 188 1.65 -0.56 -13.63
N LEU A 189 0.66 -0.17 -12.81
CA LEU A 189 0.88 0.80 -11.73
C LEU A 189 1.89 0.28 -10.71
N GLU A 190 1.78 -1.00 -10.32
CA GLU A 190 2.74 -1.63 -9.42
C GLU A 190 4.14 -1.68 -10.04
N TYR A 191 4.25 -2.08 -11.32
CA TYR A 191 5.50 -2.11 -12.06
C TYR A 191 6.17 -0.74 -12.10
N LEU A 192 5.43 0.32 -12.44
CA LEU A 192 5.96 1.68 -12.51
C LEU A 192 6.39 2.18 -11.13
N THR A 193 5.55 1.99 -10.11
CA THR A 193 5.86 2.42 -8.73
C THR A 193 7.13 1.75 -8.21
N ILE A 194 7.29 0.46 -8.44
CA ILE A 194 8.48 -0.29 -8.01
C ILE A 194 9.72 0.15 -8.78
N ASN A 195 9.64 0.36 -10.11
CA ASN A 195 10.75 0.88 -10.90
C ASN A 195 11.18 2.26 -10.44
N ILE A 196 10.23 3.17 -10.25
CA ILE A 196 10.51 4.53 -9.74
C ILE A 196 11.22 4.46 -8.41
N THR A 197 10.70 3.63 -7.47
CA THR A 197 11.32 3.45 -6.15
C THR A 197 12.73 2.87 -6.26
N TYR A 198 12.93 1.85 -7.12
CA TYR A 198 14.24 1.25 -7.37
C TYR A 198 15.26 2.29 -7.87
N HIS A 199 14.88 3.06 -8.90
CA HIS A 199 15.79 4.04 -9.49
C HIS A 199 16.02 5.24 -8.56
N ALA A 200 15.02 5.66 -7.79
CA ALA A 200 15.16 6.69 -6.77
C ALA A 200 16.18 6.28 -5.69
N LEU A 201 16.06 5.05 -5.16
CA LEU A 201 17.03 4.50 -4.21
C LEU A 201 18.42 4.34 -4.83
N SER A 202 18.49 4.00 -6.12
CA SER A 202 19.77 3.82 -6.83
C SER A 202 20.45 5.14 -7.23
N SER A 203 19.74 6.27 -7.20
CA SER A 203 20.30 7.61 -7.42
C SER A 203 21.04 8.17 -6.21
N LYS A 204 20.87 7.54 -5.04
CA LYS A 204 21.56 7.93 -3.80
C LYS A 204 23.05 7.53 -3.83
N GLU A 205 23.87 8.21 -3.04
CA GLU A 205 25.25 7.76 -2.82
C GLU A 205 25.28 6.33 -2.27
N LYS A 206 26.23 5.52 -2.77
CA LYS A 206 26.27 4.07 -2.53
C LYS A 206 26.39 3.71 -1.05
N ASN A 207 25.26 3.49 -0.42
CA ASN A 207 25.12 2.84 0.88
C ASN A 207 24.78 1.36 0.66
N LYS A 208 25.52 0.43 1.28
CA LYS A 208 25.27 -1.03 1.16
C LYS A 208 23.83 -1.45 1.49
N ASN A 209 23.15 -0.67 2.32
CA ASN A 209 21.79 -0.98 2.74
C ASN A 209 20.76 -0.57 1.68
N ASP A 210 20.97 0.57 1.02
CA ASP A 210 20.13 1.03 -0.09
C ASP A 210 20.30 0.13 -1.31
N GLU A 211 21.52 -0.34 -1.59
CA GLU A 211 21.75 -1.36 -2.63
C GLU A 211 20.95 -2.65 -2.35
N ARG A 212 20.92 -3.13 -1.10
CA ARG A 212 20.16 -4.33 -0.74
C ARG A 212 18.65 -4.12 -0.91
N LEU A 213 18.18 -2.94 -0.59
CA LEU A 213 16.77 -2.58 -0.76
C LEU A 213 16.41 -2.44 -2.24
N ALA A 214 17.22 -1.71 -3.01
CA ALA A 214 17.08 -1.60 -4.45
C ALA A 214 17.05 -2.98 -5.11
N LEU A 215 17.97 -3.89 -4.72
CA LEU A 215 17.97 -5.26 -5.21
C LEU A 215 16.69 -6.04 -4.84
N LEU A 216 16.08 -5.77 -3.69
CA LEU A 216 14.80 -6.39 -3.32
C LEU A 216 13.67 -5.91 -4.24
N PHE A 217 13.55 -4.61 -4.44
CA PHE A 217 12.57 -4.06 -5.38
C PHE A 217 12.84 -4.55 -6.80
N GLY A 218 14.11 -4.55 -7.22
CA GLY A 218 14.52 -5.10 -8.50
C GLY A 218 14.11 -6.55 -8.69
N SER A 219 14.37 -7.42 -7.71
CA SER A 219 13.98 -8.81 -7.79
C SER A 219 12.45 -9.02 -7.77
N SER A 220 11.70 -8.12 -7.15
CA SER A 220 10.23 -8.20 -7.15
C SER A 220 9.62 -7.93 -8.53
N LEU A 221 10.23 -7.07 -9.34
CA LEU A 221 9.77 -6.78 -10.72
C LEU A 221 9.71 -8.03 -11.59
N THR A 222 10.61 -8.98 -11.38
CA THR A 222 10.61 -10.25 -12.13
C THR A 222 9.36 -11.10 -11.88
N PHE A 223 8.59 -10.79 -10.83
CA PHE A 223 7.31 -11.45 -10.51
C PHE A 223 6.10 -10.69 -11.01
N ILE A 224 6.25 -9.42 -11.41
CA ILE A 224 5.14 -8.60 -11.94
C ILE A 224 5.07 -8.74 -13.46
N LYS A 225 6.20 -8.59 -14.15
CA LYS A 225 6.31 -8.76 -15.62
C LYS A 225 7.46 -9.73 -15.93
N SER A 226 7.12 -10.94 -16.37
CA SER A 226 8.11 -11.96 -16.73
C SER A 226 8.93 -11.63 -17.97
N ASP A 227 8.44 -10.72 -18.82
CA ASP A 227 9.05 -10.37 -20.11
C ASP A 227 9.89 -9.09 -20.06
N ALA A 228 9.79 -8.31 -18.97
CA ALA A 228 10.57 -7.08 -18.76
C ALA A 228 11.70 -7.34 -17.79
N GLN A 229 12.88 -7.69 -18.31
CA GLN A 229 14.05 -8.01 -17.49
C GLN A 229 15.05 -6.86 -17.33
N ASP A 230 14.83 -5.74 -18.04
CA ASP A 230 15.81 -4.69 -18.12
C ASP A 230 15.48 -3.53 -17.18
N PHE A 231 16.34 -3.34 -16.18
CA PHE A 231 16.39 -2.13 -15.34
C PHE A 231 17.09 -0.98 -16.08
N ASP A 232 16.95 -0.91 -17.39
CA ASP A 232 17.65 0.02 -18.30
C ASP A 232 17.00 1.40 -18.40
N GLY A 233 15.96 1.66 -17.60
CA GLY A 233 15.21 2.91 -17.66
C GLY A 233 14.09 2.93 -18.70
N SER A 234 13.82 1.81 -19.39
CA SER A 234 12.73 1.71 -20.39
C SER A 234 11.34 1.99 -19.82
N TYR A 235 11.14 1.79 -18.50
CA TYR A 235 9.90 2.17 -17.80
C TYR A 235 9.55 3.66 -18.00
N ARG A 236 10.54 4.54 -18.19
CA ARG A 236 10.31 5.97 -18.42
C ARG A 236 9.51 6.24 -19.70
N GLN A 237 9.64 5.40 -20.73
CA GLN A 237 8.82 5.50 -21.93
C GLN A 237 7.34 5.31 -21.62
N GLN A 238 7.03 4.42 -20.67
CA GLN A 238 5.66 4.19 -20.21
C GLN A 238 5.12 5.34 -19.34
N LEU A 239 5.99 6.16 -18.75
CA LEU A 239 5.57 7.37 -18.02
C LEU A 239 5.14 8.51 -18.96
N LEU A 240 5.62 8.51 -20.21
CA LEU A 240 5.25 9.51 -21.22
C LEU A 240 3.85 9.28 -21.82
N GLU A 241 3.23 8.12 -21.53
CA GLU A 241 1.84 7.88 -21.92
C GLU A 241 0.89 8.83 -21.16
N ASP A 242 -0.27 9.13 -21.78
CA ASP A 242 -1.27 10.00 -21.17
C ASP A 242 -1.85 9.33 -19.91
N ARG A 243 -1.54 9.90 -18.75
CA ARG A 243 -1.95 9.43 -17.44
C ARG A 243 -2.70 10.50 -16.69
N SER A 244 -3.49 10.08 -15.71
CA SER A 244 -4.17 11.03 -14.85
C SER A 244 -3.18 11.85 -14.03
N GLU A 245 -3.51 13.11 -13.78
CA GLU A 245 -2.68 14.00 -12.94
C GLU A 245 -2.45 13.38 -11.54
N MET A 246 -3.42 12.64 -11.01
CA MET A 246 -3.32 11.97 -9.70
C MET A 246 -2.26 10.86 -9.71
N GLU A 247 -2.16 10.07 -10.79
CA GLU A 247 -1.10 9.06 -10.95
C GLU A 247 0.27 9.72 -11.03
N ASN A 248 0.41 10.77 -11.85
CA ASN A 248 1.67 11.48 -12.02
C ASN A 248 2.15 12.12 -10.71
N ARG A 249 1.25 12.69 -9.93
CA ARG A 249 1.55 13.24 -8.60
C ARG A 249 1.99 12.15 -7.63
N TYR A 250 1.29 11.02 -7.60
CA TYR A 250 1.64 9.88 -6.76
C TYR A 250 3.03 9.32 -7.08
N PHE A 251 3.35 9.12 -8.35
CA PHE A 251 4.66 8.64 -8.78
C PHE A 251 5.79 9.59 -8.33
N LEU A 252 5.57 10.90 -8.45
CA LEU A 252 6.53 11.88 -7.97
C LEU A 252 6.69 11.84 -6.45
N ASP A 253 5.59 11.80 -5.70
CA ASP A 253 5.62 11.77 -4.24
C ASP A 253 6.29 10.48 -3.70
N VAL A 254 6.08 9.32 -4.35
CA VAL A 254 6.80 8.07 -4.02
C VAL A 254 8.29 8.20 -4.30
N ALA A 255 8.69 8.83 -5.40
CA ALA A 255 10.10 9.09 -5.69
C ALA A 255 10.73 10.02 -4.64
N CYS A 256 10.05 11.13 -4.31
CA CYS A 256 10.48 12.06 -3.26
C CYS A 256 10.61 11.35 -1.90
N LEU A 257 9.65 10.47 -1.57
CA LEU A 257 9.69 9.65 -0.38
C LEU A 257 10.89 8.70 -0.35
N ALA A 258 11.22 8.07 -1.49
CA ALA A 258 12.31 7.12 -1.59
C ALA A 258 13.69 7.77 -1.45
N VAL A 259 13.88 9.00 -1.93
CA VAL A 259 15.14 9.74 -1.75
C VAL A 259 15.25 10.41 -0.39
N TRP A 260 14.12 10.64 0.30
CA TRP A 260 14.10 11.34 1.56
C TRP A 260 14.50 10.41 2.74
N GLU A 261 15.76 10.32 3.09
CA GLU A 261 16.21 9.48 4.21
C GLU A 261 16.91 10.28 5.32
N ASP A 262 17.79 11.18 4.97
CA ASP A 262 18.74 11.80 5.89
C ASP A 262 18.60 13.32 6.06
N LYS A 263 17.49 13.90 5.64
CA LYS A 263 17.17 15.35 5.75
C LYS A 263 17.97 16.26 4.79
N SER A 264 18.81 15.71 3.94
CA SER A 264 19.50 16.44 2.88
C SER A 264 19.25 15.78 1.53
N LEU A 265 18.85 16.57 0.54
CA LEU A 265 18.69 16.10 -0.82
C LEU A 265 20.03 16.34 -1.54
N GLU A 266 20.68 15.27 -1.98
CA GLU A 266 21.90 15.37 -2.77
C GLU A 266 21.63 15.81 -4.20
N TYR A 267 22.69 16.29 -4.88
CA TYR A 267 22.54 16.78 -6.26
C TYR A 267 21.99 15.70 -7.21
N GLN A 268 22.46 14.47 -7.13
CA GLN A 268 22.01 13.36 -7.99
C GLN A 268 20.55 12.96 -7.72
N GLU A 269 20.13 12.97 -6.47
CA GLU A 269 18.75 12.74 -6.06
C GLU A 269 17.82 13.82 -6.61
N SER A 270 18.25 15.08 -6.48
CA SER A 270 17.54 16.23 -7.04
C SER A 270 17.40 16.13 -8.56
N GLU A 271 18.48 15.80 -9.26
CA GLU A 271 18.50 15.64 -10.71
C GLU A 271 17.55 14.50 -11.17
N PHE A 272 17.54 13.38 -10.43
CA PHE A 272 16.60 12.29 -10.67
C PHE A 272 15.15 12.74 -10.52
N ILE A 273 14.80 13.41 -9.42
CA ILE A 273 13.43 13.87 -9.12
C ILE A 273 12.94 14.87 -10.16
N PHE A 274 13.77 15.87 -10.53
CA PHE A 274 13.40 16.84 -11.55
C PHE A 274 13.28 16.21 -12.96
N GLY A 275 14.15 15.26 -13.30
CA GLY A 275 14.04 14.49 -14.53
C GLY A 275 12.76 13.66 -14.60
N LEU A 276 12.44 12.94 -13.51
CA LEU A 276 11.20 12.18 -13.40
C LEU A 276 9.96 13.09 -13.50
N GLY A 277 9.95 14.20 -12.77
CA GLY A 277 8.82 15.15 -12.80
C GLY A 277 8.55 15.71 -14.19
N LYS A 278 9.60 15.94 -14.99
CA LYS A 278 9.48 16.35 -16.39
C LYS A 278 8.91 15.23 -17.27
N ASP A 279 9.37 13.99 -17.10
CA ASP A 279 8.82 12.84 -17.81
C ASP A 279 7.33 12.62 -17.50
N LEU A 280 6.91 12.93 -16.27
CA LEU A 280 5.50 12.90 -15.83
C LEU A 280 4.71 14.14 -16.30
N GLY A 281 5.31 15.08 -17.07
CA GLY A 281 4.65 16.28 -17.53
C GLY A 281 4.28 17.29 -16.42
N LEU A 282 4.90 17.18 -15.25
CA LEU A 282 4.62 18.06 -14.11
C LEU A 282 5.41 19.38 -14.19
N LYS A 283 4.78 20.47 -13.75
CA LYS A 283 5.42 21.78 -13.69
C LYS A 283 6.51 21.81 -12.62
N GLU A 284 7.56 22.57 -12.84
CA GLU A 284 8.70 22.69 -11.92
C GLU A 284 8.30 23.14 -10.51
N ASP A 285 7.36 24.07 -10.41
CA ASP A 285 6.85 24.53 -9.10
C ASP A 285 6.17 23.41 -8.33
N TYR A 286 5.48 22.49 -9.04
CA TYR A 286 4.86 21.32 -8.42
C TYR A 286 5.92 20.32 -7.94
N ILE A 287 7.00 20.14 -8.69
CA ILE A 287 8.11 19.25 -8.30
C ILE A 287 8.76 19.77 -7.01
N LYS A 288 9.01 21.08 -6.93
CA LYS A 288 9.54 21.71 -5.71
C LYS A 288 8.58 21.57 -4.52
N ASP A 289 7.27 21.82 -4.76
CA ASP A 289 6.22 21.65 -3.74
C ASP A 289 6.17 20.21 -3.20
N SER A 290 6.34 19.20 -4.06
CA SER A 290 6.36 17.79 -3.61
C SER A 290 7.56 17.50 -2.70
N LEU A 291 8.75 17.97 -3.03
CA LEU A 291 9.94 17.83 -2.18
C LEU A 291 9.74 18.54 -0.82
N GLU A 292 9.25 19.78 -0.85
CA GLU A 292 8.98 20.54 0.38
C GLU A 292 7.91 19.86 1.26
N ASN A 293 6.83 19.34 0.66
CA ASN A 293 5.77 18.68 1.42
C ASN A 293 6.25 17.40 2.12
N VAL A 294 7.07 16.59 1.47
CA VAL A 294 7.68 15.41 2.12
C VAL A 294 8.53 15.87 3.30
N GLN A 295 9.37 16.89 3.11
CA GLN A 295 10.22 17.43 4.17
C GLN A 295 9.40 17.97 5.35
N VAL A 296 8.41 18.81 5.07
CA VAL A 296 7.53 19.43 6.09
C VAL A 296 6.76 18.34 6.84
N PHE A 297 6.24 17.34 6.13
CA PHE A 297 5.50 16.23 6.74
C PHE A 297 6.38 15.48 7.75
N PHE A 298 7.59 15.10 7.38
CA PHE A 298 8.49 14.39 8.27
C PHE A 298 9.00 15.26 9.41
N MET A 299 9.31 16.54 9.17
CA MET A 299 9.69 17.46 10.24
C MET A 299 8.58 17.63 11.28
N LYS A 300 7.33 17.84 10.83
CA LYS A 300 6.14 17.96 11.70
C LYS A 300 5.96 16.72 12.58
N ASN A 301 6.21 15.54 12.03
CA ASN A 301 5.94 14.26 12.68
C ASN A 301 7.19 13.59 13.29
N SER A 302 8.34 14.25 13.28
CA SER A 302 9.64 13.69 13.71
C SER A 302 9.64 13.17 15.16
N SER A 303 8.88 13.80 16.06
CA SER A 303 8.77 13.36 17.45
C SER A 303 7.97 12.05 17.61
N THR A 304 7.06 11.78 16.68
CA THR A 304 6.13 10.64 16.70
C THR A 304 6.64 9.46 15.88
N ILE A 305 7.57 9.71 14.95
CA ILE A 305 8.10 8.72 14.02
C ILE A 305 9.46 8.19 14.54
N PRO A 306 9.51 6.97 15.14
CA PRO A 306 10.72 6.48 15.80
C PRO A 306 11.90 6.29 14.86
N PHE A 307 11.68 5.86 13.62
CA PHE A 307 12.77 5.57 12.68
C PHE A 307 13.57 6.80 12.23
N LEU A 308 13.01 8.02 12.38
CA LEU A 308 13.77 9.26 12.10
C LEU A 308 14.92 9.50 13.09
N LYS A 309 15.01 8.68 14.13
CA LYS A 309 16.09 8.74 15.13
C LYS A 309 17.22 7.77 14.87
N ASP A 310 17.03 6.78 14.00
CA ASP A 310 17.97 5.69 13.74
C ASP A 310 18.60 5.76 12.36
N ASN A 311 19.93 5.57 12.28
CA ASN A 311 20.73 5.69 11.07
C ASN A 311 20.80 4.41 10.20
N ASN A 312 19.98 3.37 10.46
CA ASN A 312 20.13 2.05 9.80
C ASN A 312 18.80 1.47 9.29
N LEU A 313 18.11 2.24 8.47
CA LEU A 313 16.72 2.00 8.08
C LEU A 313 16.54 0.79 7.14
N ALA A 314 17.45 0.59 6.20
CA ALA A 314 17.31 -0.50 5.21
C ALA A 314 17.50 -1.91 5.82
N VAL A 315 18.35 -2.04 6.86
CA VAL A 315 18.49 -3.31 7.60
C VAL A 315 17.21 -3.64 8.35
N GLN A 316 16.64 -2.64 9.00
CA GLN A 316 15.39 -2.82 9.77
C GLN A 316 14.22 -3.23 8.87
N PHE A 317 14.13 -2.69 7.64
CA PHE A 317 13.09 -3.09 6.68
C PHE A 317 13.18 -4.56 6.35
N TYR A 318 14.33 -5.02 5.87
CA TYR A 318 14.50 -6.42 5.49
C TYR A 318 14.17 -7.36 6.65
N GLU A 319 14.60 -6.99 7.86
CA GLU A 319 14.30 -7.75 9.07
C GLU A 319 12.80 -7.77 9.40
N ASN A 320 12.13 -6.63 9.30
CA ASN A 320 10.70 -6.54 9.63
C ASN A 320 9.84 -7.25 8.59
N MET A 321 10.12 -7.06 7.30
CA MET A 321 9.45 -7.80 6.24
C MET A 321 9.71 -9.30 6.38
N SER A 322 10.94 -9.69 6.69
CA SER A 322 11.28 -11.09 6.97
C SER A 322 10.53 -11.64 8.18
N LYS A 323 10.39 -10.88 9.26
CA LYS A 323 9.60 -11.28 10.44
C LYS A 323 8.12 -11.43 10.10
N MET A 324 7.55 -10.51 9.32
CA MET A 324 6.15 -10.57 8.87
C MET A 324 5.90 -11.79 7.98
N VAL A 325 6.71 -11.97 6.94
CA VAL A 325 6.62 -13.11 6.03
C VAL A 325 6.81 -14.43 6.80
N ASN A 326 7.79 -14.47 7.71
CA ASN A 326 8.04 -15.62 8.60
C ASN A 326 6.80 -15.96 9.44
N LYS A 327 6.18 -14.95 10.07
CA LYS A 327 4.95 -15.12 10.85
C LYS A 327 3.81 -15.68 10.00
N LEU A 328 3.65 -15.18 8.76
CA LEU A 328 2.63 -15.68 7.82
C LEU A 328 2.89 -17.15 7.45
N ILE A 329 4.14 -17.52 7.15
CA ILE A 329 4.52 -18.90 6.82
C ILE A 329 4.27 -19.81 8.02
N LEU A 330 4.73 -19.44 9.22
CA LEU A 330 4.56 -20.27 10.42
C LEU A 330 3.09 -20.46 10.79
N ARG A 331 2.26 -19.40 10.72
CA ARG A 331 0.81 -19.51 10.99
C ARG A 331 0.09 -20.44 10.02
N ASN A 332 0.61 -20.58 8.80
CA ASN A 332 0.00 -21.40 7.75
C ASN A 332 0.82 -22.66 7.43
N SER A 333 1.82 -23.01 8.25
CA SER A 333 2.81 -24.05 7.96
C SER A 333 2.19 -25.39 7.55
N LYS A 334 1.20 -25.91 8.29
CA LYS A 334 0.53 -27.17 7.97
C LYS A 334 -0.16 -27.15 6.60
N ARG A 335 -0.76 -26.03 6.25
CA ARG A 335 -1.49 -25.85 4.99
C ARG A 335 -0.50 -25.67 3.84
N LEU A 336 0.53 -24.86 4.05
CA LEU A 336 1.63 -24.69 3.09
C LEU A 336 2.35 -26.00 2.82
N GLN A 337 2.65 -26.83 3.85
CA GLN A 337 3.26 -28.13 3.66
C GLN A 337 2.41 -29.04 2.79
N LYS A 338 1.08 -29.06 2.99
CA LYS A 338 0.18 -29.86 2.17
C LYS A 338 0.20 -29.40 0.71
N GLU A 339 0.02 -28.12 0.46
CA GLU A 339 0.02 -27.54 -0.90
C GLU A 339 1.38 -27.74 -1.60
N LEU A 340 2.49 -27.59 -0.89
CA LEU A 340 3.84 -27.82 -1.42
C LEU A 340 4.08 -29.31 -1.71
N ALA A 341 3.59 -30.24 -0.87
CA ALA A 341 3.72 -31.68 -1.12
C ALA A 341 2.98 -32.10 -2.42
N GLU A 342 1.90 -31.40 -2.77
CA GLU A 342 1.16 -31.60 -4.03
C GLU A 342 1.88 -30.98 -5.23
N SER A 343 2.82 -30.01 -5.03
CA SER A 343 3.53 -29.25 -6.06
C SER A 343 5.02 -29.55 -6.10
N LYS A 344 5.41 -30.79 -6.47
CA LYS A 344 6.83 -31.22 -6.52
C LYS A 344 7.71 -30.32 -7.39
N GLU A 345 7.19 -29.84 -8.53
CA GLU A 345 7.93 -28.94 -9.42
C GLU A 345 8.25 -27.60 -8.73
N LEU A 346 7.28 -27.03 -7.98
CA LEU A 346 7.49 -25.80 -7.22
C LEU A 346 8.58 -25.96 -6.16
N VAL A 347 8.52 -27.04 -5.39
CA VAL A 347 9.54 -27.36 -4.37
C VAL A 347 10.92 -27.48 -5.01
N TYR A 348 11.03 -28.20 -6.14
CA TYR A 348 12.28 -28.31 -6.89
C TYR A 348 12.81 -26.94 -7.34
N LEU A 349 11.96 -26.11 -7.94
CA LEU A 349 12.36 -24.77 -8.41
C LEU A 349 12.75 -23.83 -7.26
N ILE A 350 12.03 -23.84 -6.15
CA ILE A 350 12.39 -23.06 -4.96
C ILE A 350 13.74 -23.55 -4.38
N SER A 351 13.97 -24.86 -4.28
CA SER A 351 15.27 -25.41 -3.86
C SER A 351 16.39 -24.99 -4.81
N LYS A 352 16.12 -25.00 -6.12
CA LYS A 352 17.07 -24.57 -7.14
C LYS A 352 17.41 -23.09 -7.01
N SER A 353 16.44 -22.22 -6.63
CA SER A 353 16.65 -20.80 -6.41
C SER A 353 17.60 -20.47 -5.25
N THR A 354 17.85 -21.41 -4.35
CA THR A 354 18.85 -21.24 -3.28
C THR A 354 20.28 -21.49 -3.75
N LEU A 355 20.45 -22.16 -4.90
CA LEU A 355 21.75 -22.57 -5.44
C LEU A 355 22.18 -21.70 -6.63
N ARG A 356 21.23 -21.22 -7.43
CA ARG A 356 21.45 -20.34 -8.58
C ARG A 356 20.23 -19.49 -8.87
N ASP A 357 20.39 -18.43 -9.65
CA ASP A 357 19.27 -17.68 -10.18
C ASP A 357 18.40 -18.52 -11.12
N LEU A 358 17.08 -18.37 -10.99
CA LEU A 358 16.11 -19.02 -11.85
C LEU A 358 16.07 -18.29 -13.21
N THR A 359 15.83 -19.07 -14.28
CA THR A 359 15.53 -18.48 -15.59
C THR A 359 14.18 -17.78 -15.57
N PRO A 360 13.87 -16.89 -16.54
CA PRO A 360 12.59 -16.23 -16.66
C PRO A 360 11.41 -17.19 -16.65
N GLU A 361 11.50 -18.28 -17.40
CA GLU A 361 10.47 -19.30 -17.50
C GLU A 361 10.29 -20.02 -16.16
N GLU A 362 11.38 -20.33 -15.46
CA GLU A 362 11.35 -20.92 -14.11
C GLU A 362 10.71 -19.96 -13.10
N LYS A 363 11.04 -18.64 -13.15
CA LYS A 363 10.43 -17.63 -12.29
C LYS A 363 8.93 -17.52 -12.53
N LYS A 364 8.50 -17.54 -13.79
CA LYS A 364 7.08 -17.52 -14.18
C LYS A 364 6.32 -18.73 -13.65
N LYS A 365 6.91 -19.92 -13.71
CA LYS A 365 6.34 -21.15 -13.15
C LYS A 365 6.18 -21.06 -11.63
N VAL A 366 7.23 -20.61 -10.94
CA VAL A 366 7.20 -20.39 -9.48
C VAL A 366 6.10 -19.41 -9.12
N GLN A 367 6.01 -18.28 -9.82
CA GLN A 367 4.98 -17.28 -9.59
C GLN A 367 3.57 -17.85 -9.73
N ASN A 368 3.27 -18.52 -10.85
CA ASN A 368 1.95 -19.07 -11.11
C ASN A 368 1.52 -20.07 -10.03
N GLN A 369 2.41 -21.00 -9.67
CA GLN A 369 2.11 -21.99 -8.63
C GLN A 369 1.98 -21.39 -7.23
N LEU A 370 2.78 -20.35 -6.92
CA LEU A 370 2.62 -19.61 -5.65
C LEU A 370 1.30 -18.84 -5.60
N ILE A 371 0.89 -18.20 -6.70
CA ILE A 371 -0.41 -17.52 -6.78
C ILE A 371 -1.55 -18.48 -6.50
N ASP A 372 -1.51 -19.69 -7.02
CA ASP A 372 -2.55 -20.72 -6.76
C ASP A 372 -2.58 -21.12 -5.27
N ILE A 373 -1.43 -21.29 -4.65
CA ILE A 373 -1.31 -21.54 -3.21
C ILE A 373 -1.85 -20.35 -2.41
N PHE A 374 -1.50 -19.12 -2.77
CA PHE A 374 -1.98 -17.93 -2.06
C PHE A 374 -3.49 -17.75 -2.17
N LYS A 375 -4.08 -18.11 -3.32
CA LYS A 375 -5.53 -18.15 -3.49
C LYS A 375 -6.21 -19.17 -2.57
N SER A 376 -5.54 -20.29 -2.27
CA SER A 376 -6.08 -21.31 -1.39
C SER A 376 -6.00 -20.94 0.09
N ILE A 377 -5.06 -20.09 0.49
CA ILE A 377 -4.77 -19.72 1.89
C ILE A 377 -5.08 -18.25 2.12
N PRO A 378 -6.22 -17.90 2.74
CA PRO A 378 -6.71 -16.53 2.87
C PRO A 378 -5.70 -15.51 3.39
N SER A 379 -4.93 -15.85 4.41
CA SER A 379 -3.94 -14.93 5.00
C SER A 379 -2.68 -14.70 4.14
N LEU A 380 -2.52 -15.47 3.06
CA LEU A 380 -1.45 -15.30 2.08
C LEU A 380 -1.90 -14.50 0.84
N ALA A 381 -3.19 -14.11 0.78
CA ALA A 381 -3.70 -13.29 -0.31
C ALA A 381 -2.96 -11.93 -0.46
N ILE A 382 -2.30 -11.47 0.59
CA ILE A 382 -1.47 -10.27 0.58
C ILE A 382 -0.39 -10.30 -0.52
N PHE A 383 0.12 -11.48 -0.86
CA PHE A 383 1.15 -11.63 -1.90
C PHE A 383 0.63 -11.45 -3.33
N ILE A 384 -0.69 -11.51 -3.54
CA ILE A 384 -1.34 -11.31 -4.84
C ILE A 384 -2.03 -9.95 -4.97
N LEU A 385 -2.05 -9.17 -3.89
CA LEU A 385 -2.59 -7.81 -3.91
C LEU A 385 -1.56 -6.83 -4.48
N PRO A 386 -1.99 -5.71 -5.07
CA PRO A 386 -1.07 -4.65 -5.48
C PRO A 386 -0.12 -4.28 -4.32
N GLY A 387 1.18 -4.21 -4.60
CA GLY A 387 2.22 -4.02 -3.58
C GLY A 387 2.71 -5.31 -2.90
N GLY A 388 2.03 -6.44 -3.07
CA GLY A 388 2.44 -7.72 -2.49
C GLY A 388 3.66 -8.35 -3.15
N ALA A 389 3.92 -8.02 -4.41
CA ALA A 389 5.06 -8.56 -5.17
C ALA A 389 6.41 -8.30 -4.50
N VAL A 390 6.57 -7.19 -3.77
CA VAL A 390 7.78 -6.86 -2.99
C VAL A 390 8.08 -7.90 -1.91
N LEU A 391 7.08 -8.61 -1.43
CA LEU A 391 7.22 -9.64 -0.40
C LEU A 391 7.59 -11.01 -0.96
N LEU A 392 7.36 -11.27 -2.26
CA LEU A 392 7.59 -12.57 -2.90
C LEU A 392 9.04 -13.05 -2.82
N PRO A 393 10.07 -12.23 -3.11
CA PRO A 393 11.46 -12.66 -2.99
C PRO A 393 11.82 -13.06 -1.56
N ILE A 394 11.26 -12.38 -0.56
CA ILE A 394 11.46 -12.71 0.85
C ILE A 394 10.77 -14.03 1.19
N PHE A 395 9.54 -14.22 0.72
CA PHE A 395 8.79 -15.46 0.91
C PHE A 395 9.54 -16.67 0.33
N ILE A 396 9.98 -16.59 -0.93
CA ILE A 396 10.71 -17.65 -1.62
C ILE A 396 12.00 -18.00 -0.87
N LYS A 397 12.71 -17.01 -0.35
CA LYS A 397 13.96 -17.20 0.40
C LYS A 397 13.76 -17.82 1.78
N LEU A 398 12.62 -17.53 2.42
CA LEU A 398 12.34 -18.00 3.79
C LEU A 398 11.66 -19.37 3.84
N ILE A 399 10.83 -19.72 2.84
CA ILE A 399 10.03 -20.94 2.87
C ILE A 399 10.88 -22.23 3.05
N PRO A 400 12.03 -22.41 2.38
CA PRO A 400 12.87 -23.61 2.58
C PRO A 400 13.42 -23.74 4.00
N LYS A 401 13.65 -22.60 4.68
CA LYS A 401 14.18 -22.58 6.05
C LYS A 401 13.11 -22.90 7.09
N LEU A 402 11.86 -22.63 6.78
CA LEU A 402 10.74 -22.74 7.71
C LEU A 402 9.94 -24.03 7.54
N LEU A 403 10.05 -24.65 6.38
CA LEU A 403 9.41 -25.91 6.04
C LEU A 403 10.46 -26.92 5.50
N PRO A 404 11.51 -27.25 6.28
CA PRO A 404 12.63 -28.06 5.81
C PRO A 404 12.20 -29.45 5.35
N SER A 405 11.22 -30.09 6.02
CA SER A 405 10.73 -31.42 5.66
C SER A 405 10.18 -31.51 4.23
N SER A 406 9.62 -30.45 3.69
CA SER A 406 9.10 -30.43 2.31
C SER A 406 10.22 -30.31 1.26
N PHE A 407 11.43 -29.92 1.67
CA PHE A 407 12.57 -29.71 0.79
C PHE A 407 13.65 -30.79 0.91
N ASP A 408 13.76 -31.42 2.07
CA ASP A 408 14.75 -32.48 2.31
C ASP A 408 14.48 -33.73 1.46
N GLU A 409 13.19 -34.07 1.25
CA GLU A 409 12.79 -35.20 0.40
C GLU A 409 13.12 -35.03 -1.09
N ASN A 410 13.32 -33.75 -1.54
CA ASN A 410 13.60 -33.42 -2.92
C ASN A 410 15.00 -32.83 -3.12
N ARG A 411 15.87 -32.94 -2.11
CA ARG A 411 17.25 -32.45 -2.20
C ARG A 411 18.05 -33.40 -3.09
N ILE A 412 18.57 -32.86 -4.19
CA ILE A 412 19.54 -33.61 -5.02
C ILE A 412 20.84 -33.65 -4.20
N GLU A 413 21.14 -34.82 -3.63
CA GLU A 413 22.46 -35.04 -3.08
C GLU A 413 23.50 -34.91 -4.19
N LYS A 414 24.50 -34.04 -3.97
CA LYS A 414 25.63 -33.87 -4.87
C LYS A 414 26.67 -34.95 -4.62
#